data_189374744a2e8e1cd4da54d3e56cd40d
#
_entry.id   189374744a2e8e1cd4da54d3e56cd40d
#
_cell.length_a   1.000
_cell.length_b   1.000
_cell.length_c   1.000
_cell.angle_alpha   90.00
_cell.angle_beta   90.00
_cell.angle_gamma   90.00
#
_symmetry.space_group_name_H-M   'P 1'
#
loop_
_entity.id
_entity.type
_entity.pdbx_description
1 polymer ?
#
loop_
_entity_poly.entity_id
_entity_poly.type
_entity_poly.pdbx_seq_one_letter_code
_entity_poly.pdbx_strand_id
1 'polypeptide(L)'
;MNNKTPNYIIKINVLNNAIETDIDDKNLSVVNIFSNKYTYDILKNDINELCCIYNDILNYEILGKSYDNRNIYLFTLGNKNAKHTLFIQASMHGREHMASILVMRHIELLCKNYYISEYKGLNISDILQNIKICIVPMSNPDGVDISINGAEVIREKTLFNNISKVIEENKIHHEIWKSNARCVDLNRNFGCKWEDSYNFNVKSFMEYRGEYPESEIESRLIANWTRENRPDICISYHATGSELYWDYGQKGLLLNKSMVIRDYLKDLTFYKLMDRSSAYKTGVLGYSDWVSMYLGIPAFTIEIGSPFVTAPLSMEEFNDIWEENKFIPIELCRYVVNKKN
;
A
#
# COMPACT_ATOMS: atom_id res chain seq x y z
N MET A 1 16.65 -25.16 16.57
CA MET A 1 16.08 -23.95 17.17
C MET A 1 14.56 -24.11 17.14
N ASN A 2 13.91 -24.11 18.30
CA ASN A 2 12.45 -24.27 18.35
C ASN A 2 11.80 -22.98 17.85
N ASN A 3 11.38 -22.94 16.60
CA ASN A 3 10.50 -21.90 16.04
C ASN A 3 9.11 -22.07 16.68
N LYS A 4 8.93 -21.52 17.88
CA LYS A 4 7.58 -21.33 18.41
C LYS A 4 6.98 -20.14 17.66
N THR A 5 5.96 -20.39 16.84
CA THR A 5 5.12 -19.35 16.26
C THR A 5 4.73 -18.34 17.36
N PRO A 6 4.90 -17.05 17.18
CA PRO A 6 4.54 -16.05 18.18
C PRO A 6 3.07 -16.19 18.61
N ASN A 7 2.78 -15.94 19.88
CA ASN A 7 1.42 -16.10 20.43
C ASN A 7 0.37 -15.26 19.69
N TYR A 8 0.76 -14.10 19.13
CA TYR A 8 -0.16 -13.24 18.37
C TYR A 8 -0.53 -13.87 17.03
N ILE A 9 0.42 -14.53 16.32
CA ILE A 9 0.14 -15.25 15.07
C ILE A 9 -0.82 -16.42 15.32
N ILE A 10 -0.66 -17.16 16.43
CA ILE A 10 -1.62 -18.19 16.79
C ILE A 10 -3.03 -17.58 16.99
N LYS A 11 -3.14 -16.41 17.63
CA LYS A 11 -4.42 -15.70 17.79
C LYS A 11 -5.02 -15.26 16.47
N ILE A 12 -4.21 -14.73 15.54
CA ILE A 12 -4.66 -14.35 14.20
C ILE A 12 -5.19 -15.56 13.44
N ASN A 13 -4.45 -16.67 13.45
CA ASN A 13 -4.88 -17.89 12.79
C ASN A 13 -6.19 -18.43 13.37
N VAL A 14 -6.36 -18.40 14.70
CA VAL A 14 -7.62 -18.78 15.34
C VAL A 14 -8.75 -17.84 14.93
N LEU A 15 -8.51 -16.53 14.90
CA LEU A 15 -9.51 -15.54 14.49
C LEU A 15 -9.91 -15.74 13.00
N ASN A 16 -8.93 -15.90 12.13
CA ASN A 16 -9.20 -16.11 10.69
C ASN A 16 -9.98 -17.41 10.44
N ASN A 17 -9.69 -18.48 11.19
CA ASN A 17 -10.46 -19.72 11.12
C ASN A 17 -11.87 -19.60 11.73
N ALA A 18 -12.12 -18.60 12.57
CA ALA A 18 -13.44 -18.30 13.13
C ALA A 18 -14.26 -17.33 12.26
N ILE A 19 -13.64 -16.71 11.25
CA ILE A 19 -14.37 -15.91 10.26
C ILE A 19 -15.19 -16.87 9.39
N GLU A 20 -16.49 -16.63 9.33
CA GLU A 20 -17.40 -17.37 8.46
C GLU A 20 -17.09 -17.01 6.99
N THR A 21 -16.32 -17.87 6.32
CA THR A 21 -15.93 -17.70 4.92
C THR A 21 -15.47 -19.02 4.32
N ASP A 22 -15.71 -19.20 3.03
CA ASP A 22 -15.22 -20.29 2.19
C ASP A 22 -14.17 -19.81 1.17
N ILE A 23 -13.60 -18.65 1.38
CA ILE A 23 -12.54 -18.10 0.52
C ILE A 23 -11.34 -19.07 0.47
N ASP A 24 -11.02 -19.54 -0.76
CA ASP A 24 -9.82 -20.34 -1.02
C ASP A 24 -8.61 -19.44 -1.20
N ASP A 25 -7.75 -19.39 -0.19
CA ASP A 25 -6.50 -18.62 -0.19
C ASP A 25 -5.25 -19.48 -0.46
N LYS A 26 -5.42 -20.81 -0.61
CA LYS A 26 -4.30 -21.76 -0.67
C LYS A 26 -3.76 -22.00 -2.07
N ASN A 27 -4.62 -21.92 -3.09
CA ASN A 27 -4.27 -22.23 -4.47
C ASN A 27 -4.14 -20.98 -5.35
N LEU A 28 -3.53 -19.94 -4.83
CA LEU A 28 -3.16 -18.76 -5.58
C LEU A 28 -1.82 -19.03 -6.30
N SER A 29 -1.77 -18.83 -7.62
CA SER A 29 -0.65 -19.34 -8.44
C SER A 29 -0.03 -18.32 -9.40
N VAL A 30 -0.65 -17.14 -9.54
CA VAL A 30 -0.16 -16.11 -10.46
C VAL A 30 0.93 -15.28 -9.81
N VAL A 31 0.63 -14.68 -8.66
CA VAL A 31 1.57 -13.79 -7.98
C VAL A 31 2.66 -14.60 -7.29
N ASN A 32 3.90 -14.40 -7.73
CA ASN A 32 5.06 -15.13 -7.22
C ASN A 32 5.45 -14.62 -5.82
N ILE A 33 5.35 -15.51 -4.83
CA ILE A 33 5.73 -15.25 -3.43
C ILE A 33 7.04 -15.96 -3.03
N PHE A 34 7.78 -16.53 -3.98
CA PHE A 34 9.01 -17.30 -3.70
C PHE A 34 10.29 -16.50 -3.98
N SER A 35 10.16 -15.24 -4.41
CA SER A 35 11.29 -14.38 -4.72
C SER A 35 11.34 -13.17 -3.78
N ASN A 36 12.51 -12.93 -3.17
CA ASN A 36 12.78 -11.71 -2.41
C ASN A 36 12.86 -10.44 -3.28
N LYS A 37 12.71 -10.57 -4.60
CA LYS A 37 12.89 -9.49 -5.56
C LYS A 37 11.64 -9.31 -6.40
N TYR A 38 10.71 -8.50 -5.93
CA TYR A 38 9.51 -8.17 -6.69
C TYR A 38 9.73 -6.90 -7.52
N THR A 39 10.37 -7.06 -8.67
CA THR A 39 10.72 -5.97 -9.59
C THR A 39 9.53 -5.47 -10.37
N TYR A 40 9.69 -4.30 -11.02
CA TYR A 40 8.69 -3.77 -11.94
C TYR A 40 8.35 -4.73 -13.10
N ASP A 41 9.32 -5.48 -13.61
CA ASP A 41 9.06 -6.44 -14.69
C ASP A 41 8.27 -7.67 -14.21
N ILE A 42 8.49 -8.12 -12.97
CA ILE A 42 7.66 -9.17 -12.36
C ILE A 42 6.23 -8.65 -12.20
N LEU A 43 6.04 -7.47 -11.64
CA LEU A 43 4.73 -6.84 -11.52
C LEU A 43 4.00 -6.80 -12.88
N LYS A 44 4.68 -6.39 -13.97
CA LYS A 44 4.07 -6.36 -15.32
C LYS A 44 3.60 -7.74 -15.80
N ASN A 45 4.37 -8.77 -15.52
CA ASN A 45 4.00 -10.13 -15.91
C ASN A 45 2.75 -10.59 -15.13
N ASP A 46 2.73 -10.38 -13.81
CA ASP A 46 1.58 -10.70 -12.96
C ASP A 46 0.33 -9.91 -13.39
N ILE A 47 0.47 -8.62 -13.75
CA ILE A 47 -0.63 -7.80 -14.29
C ILE A 47 -1.22 -8.44 -15.55
N ASN A 48 -0.37 -8.78 -16.51
CA ASN A 48 -0.81 -9.35 -17.78
C ASN A 48 -1.54 -10.70 -17.56
N GLU A 49 -1.02 -11.54 -16.68
CA GLU A 49 -1.61 -12.84 -16.38
C GLU A 49 -2.95 -12.70 -15.65
N LEU A 50 -3.02 -11.92 -14.57
CA LEU A 50 -4.26 -11.67 -13.82
C LEU A 50 -5.35 -11.07 -14.71
N CYS A 51 -5.02 -10.08 -15.53
CA CYS A 51 -5.99 -9.45 -16.42
C CYS A 51 -6.40 -10.35 -17.59
N CYS A 52 -5.57 -11.30 -17.99
CA CYS A 52 -5.95 -12.31 -18.98
C CYS A 52 -6.96 -13.32 -18.38
N ILE A 53 -6.73 -13.77 -17.14
CA ILE A 53 -7.57 -14.77 -16.48
C ILE A 53 -8.90 -14.17 -16.02
N TYR A 54 -8.90 -12.95 -15.48
CA TYR A 54 -10.05 -12.33 -14.78
C TYR A 54 -10.56 -11.07 -15.49
N ASN A 55 -10.55 -11.06 -16.83
CA ASN A 55 -10.85 -9.88 -17.67
C ASN A 55 -12.29 -9.35 -17.56
N ASP A 56 -13.20 -10.11 -17.00
CA ASP A 56 -14.60 -9.73 -16.78
C ASP A 56 -14.81 -8.90 -15.50
N ILE A 57 -13.93 -9.05 -14.51
CA ILE A 57 -14.05 -8.40 -13.20
C ILE A 57 -12.85 -7.53 -12.81
N LEU A 58 -11.71 -7.73 -13.48
CA LEU A 58 -10.46 -7.00 -13.23
C LEU A 58 -10.08 -6.17 -14.45
N ASN A 59 -9.90 -4.88 -14.23
CA ASN A 59 -9.41 -3.96 -15.25
C ASN A 59 -8.23 -3.16 -14.69
N TYR A 60 -7.38 -2.64 -15.58
CA TYR A 60 -6.37 -1.66 -15.19
C TYR A 60 -6.31 -0.50 -16.17
N GLU A 61 -5.81 0.61 -15.67
CA GLU A 61 -5.41 1.76 -16.46
C GLU A 61 -4.01 2.22 -16.06
N ILE A 62 -3.39 3.03 -16.91
CA ILE A 62 -2.12 3.66 -16.63
C ILE A 62 -2.39 5.09 -16.16
N LEU A 63 -2.17 5.38 -14.89
CA LEU A 63 -2.31 6.74 -14.34
C LEU A 63 -1.30 7.71 -14.97
N GLY A 64 -0.12 7.21 -15.29
CA GLY A 64 0.97 7.96 -15.87
C GLY A 64 2.26 7.18 -15.83
N LYS A 65 3.38 7.89 -15.97
CA LYS A 65 4.71 7.30 -15.97
C LYS A 65 5.61 7.97 -14.95
N SER A 66 6.49 7.16 -14.33
CA SER A 66 7.57 7.64 -13.49
C SER A 66 8.63 8.41 -14.29
N TYR A 67 9.59 9.01 -13.60
CA TYR A 67 10.67 9.77 -14.28
C TYR A 67 11.56 8.90 -15.17
N ASP A 68 11.77 7.63 -14.85
CA ASP A 68 12.49 6.70 -15.71
C ASP A 68 11.56 5.91 -16.68
N ASN A 69 10.35 6.48 -16.93
CA ASN A 69 9.39 6.02 -17.95
C ASN A 69 8.78 4.63 -17.67
N ARG A 70 8.63 4.24 -16.37
CA ARG A 70 7.84 3.07 -15.96
C ARG A 70 6.38 3.47 -15.74
N ASN A 71 5.44 2.64 -16.18
CA ASN A 71 4.02 2.90 -15.98
C ASN A 71 3.63 2.76 -14.50
N ILE A 72 2.75 3.64 -14.04
CA ILE A 72 2.07 3.54 -12.76
C ILE A 72 0.66 3.02 -13.04
N TYR A 73 0.41 1.77 -12.63
CA TYR A 73 -0.82 1.07 -12.89
C TYR A 73 -1.85 1.30 -11.80
N LEU A 74 -3.10 1.47 -12.18
CA LEU A 74 -4.25 1.45 -11.28
C LEU A 74 -5.18 0.31 -11.69
N PHE A 75 -5.42 -0.62 -10.79
CA PHE A 75 -6.44 -1.64 -10.97
C PHE A 75 -7.81 -1.18 -10.50
N THR A 76 -8.84 -1.68 -11.17
CA THR A 76 -10.21 -1.61 -10.69
C THR A 76 -10.78 -3.03 -10.65
N LEU A 77 -11.11 -3.50 -9.44
CA LEU A 77 -11.74 -4.79 -9.19
C LEU A 77 -13.20 -4.60 -8.79
N GLY A 78 -14.10 -5.38 -9.38
CA GLY A 78 -15.54 -5.32 -9.19
C GLY A 78 -16.24 -4.38 -10.17
N ASN A 79 -17.44 -3.92 -9.80
CA ASN A 79 -18.24 -3.06 -10.68
C ASN A 79 -17.61 -1.67 -10.82
N LYS A 80 -17.04 -1.37 -12.00
CA LYS A 80 -16.41 -0.07 -12.28
C LYS A 80 -17.34 1.14 -12.08
N ASN A 81 -18.65 0.92 -12.20
CA ASN A 81 -19.68 1.95 -12.00
C ASN A 81 -20.21 2.01 -10.57
N ALA A 82 -19.67 1.20 -9.65
CA ALA A 82 -20.04 1.25 -8.25
C ALA A 82 -19.82 2.66 -7.68
N LYS A 83 -20.80 3.10 -6.87
CA LYS A 83 -20.77 4.44 -6.25
C LYS A 83 -19.70 4.55 -5.18
N HIS A 84 -19.40 3.44 -4.49
CA HIS A 84 -18.43 3.39 -3.42
C HIS A 84 -17.08 2.92 -3.92
N THR A 85 -16.02 3.39 -3.27
CA THR A 85 -14.65 3.07 -3.66
C THR A 85 -13.78 2.86 -2.42
N LEU A 86 -13.11 1.72 -2.35
CA LEU A 86 -11.95 1.49 -1.49
C LEU A 86 -10.69 1.75 -2.31
N PHE A 87 -9.82 2.65 -1.86
CA PHE A 87 -8.54 2.89 -2.50
C PHE A 87 -7.39 2.28 -1.68
N ILE A 88 -6.51 1.55 -2.35
CA ILE A 88 -5.33 0.94 -1.74
C ILE A 88 -4.11 1.32 -2.58
N GLN A 89 -3.02 1.71 -1.93
CA GLN A 89 -1.74 1.91 -2.59
C GLN A 89 -0.60 1.25 -1.81
N ALA A 90 0.47 0.85 -2.50
CA ALA A 90 1.62 0.18 -1.92
C ALA A 90 2.93 0.66 -2.54
N SER A 91 4.03 0.35 -1.87
CA SER A 91 5.41 0.62 -2.31
C SER A 91 5.64 2.06 -2.75
N MET A 92 5.20 3.01 -1.93
CA MET A 92 5.57 4.41 -2.06
C MET A 92 7.04 4.62 -1.75
N HIS A 93 7.60 3.80 -0.85
CA HIS A 93 9.04 3.70 -0.65
C HIS A 93 9.62 2.50 -1.41
N GLY A 94 10.74 2.72 -2.10
CA GLY A 94 11.36 1.71 -2.97
C GLY A 94 11.68 0.39 -2.28
N ARG A 95 12.22 0.44 -1.07
CA ARG A 95 12.63 -0.75 -0.29
C ARG A 95 11.46 -1.59 0.26
N GLU A 96 10.21 -1.13 0.11
CA GLU A 96 9.02 -1.75 0.70
C GLU A 96 8.23 -2.58 -0.34
N HIS A 97 8.93 -3.22 -1.28
CA HIS A 97 8.32 -3.98 -2.39
C HIS A 97 7.50 -5.22 -1.95
N MET A 98 7.65 -5.69 -0.70
CA MET A 98 6.78 -6.71 -0.11
C MET A 98 5.31 -6.24 -0.07
N ALA A 99 5.07 -4.94 0.13
CA ALA A 99 3.74 -4.38 0.09
C ALA A 99 3.09 -4.51 -1.31
N SER A 100 3.87 -4.44 -2.40
CA SER A 100 3.37 -4.73 -3.76
C SER A 100 2.93 -6.19 -3.90
N ILE A 101 3.71 -7.14 -3.39
CA ILE A 101 3.34 -8.57 -3.41
C ILE A 101 2.02 -8.77 -2.67
N LEU A 102 1.89 -8.20 -1.48
CA LEU A 102 0.69 -8.32 -0.65
C LEU A 102 -0.56 -7.83 -1.40
N VAL A 103 -0.53 -6.63 -1.98
CA VAL A 103 -1.72 -6.09 -2.66
C VAL A 103 -2.02 -6.81 -3.97
N MET A 104 -1.02 -7.32 -4.68
CA MET A 104 -1.24 -8.17 -5.86
C MET A 104 -1.88 -9.51 -5.47
N ARG A 105 -1.47 -10.10 -4.34
CA ARG A 105 -2.13 -11.30 -3.78
C ARG A 105 -3.56 -11.02 -3.33
N HIS A 106 -3.88 -9.82 -2.82
CA HIS A 106 -5.27 -9.43 -2.55
C HIS A 106 -6.10 -9.41 -3.83
N ILE A 107 -5.55 -8.89 -4.94
CA ILE A 107 -6.23 -8.89 -6.24
C ILE A 107 -6.51 -10.34 -6.67
N GLU A 108 -5.48 -11.19 -6.67
CA GLU A 108 -5.62 -12.61 -7.06
C GLU A 108 -6.66 -13.34 -6.20
N LEU A 109 -6.58 -13.16 -4.85
CA LEU A 109 -7.52 -13.77 -3.91
C LEU A 109 -8.97 -13.42 -4.24
N LEU A 110 -9.25 -12.14 -4.38
CA LEU A 110 -10.61 -11.66 -4.60
C LEU A 110 -11.13 -12.00 -6.00
N CYS A 111 -10.27 -11.97 -7.02
CA CYS A 111 -10.64 -12.38 -8.37
C CYS A 111 -11.00 -13.87 -8.42
N LYS A 112 -10.15 -14.74 -7.85
CA LYS A 112 -10.38 -16.19 -7.81
C LYS A 112 -11.69 -16.55 -7.12
N ASN A 113 -12.01 -15.86 -6.04
CA ASN A 113 -13.16 -16.15 -5.19
C ASN A 113 -14.42 -15.35 -5.55
N TYR A 114 -14.37 -14.48 -6.55
CA TYR A 114 -15.42 -13.50 -6.86
C TYR A 114 -16.81 -14.09 -7.01
N TYR A 115 -16.95 -15.18 -7.78
CA TYR A 115 -18.25 -15.80 -8.10
C TYR A 115 -18.61 -16.98 -7.22
N ILE A 116 -17.67 -17.51 -6.44
CA ILE A 116 -17.81 -18.82 -5.81
C ILE A 116 -17.75 -18.80 -4.29
N SER A 117 -17.40 -17.67 -3.69
CA SER A 117 -17.15 -17.63 -2.26
C SER A 117 -17.96 -16.54 -1.53
N GLU A 118 -18.17 -16.80 -0.25
CA GLU A 118 -18.82 -15.89 0.69
C GLU A 118 -17.85 -15.39 1.76
N TYR A 119 -18.12 -14.19 2.25
CA TYR A 119 -17.45 -13.60 3.39
C TYR A 119 -18.49 -13.10 4.39
N LYS A 120 -18.53 -13.72 5.58
CA LYS A 120 -19.50 -13.41 6.64
C LYS A 120 -20.95 -13.39 6.13
N GLY A 121 -21.33 -14.44 5.39
CA GLY A 121 -22.67 -14.66 4.87
C GLY A 121 -23.08 -13.76 3.70
N LEU A 122 -22.13 -13.09 3.05
CA LEU A 122 -22.38 -12.28 1.84
C LEU A 122 -21.49 -12.77 0.69
N ASN A 123 -22.06 -12.97 -0.49
CA ASN A 123 -21.29 -13.29 -1.69
C ASN A 123 -20.29 -12.17 -2.00
N ILE A 124 -19.05 -12.51 -2.34
CA ILE A 124 -18.02 -11.53 -2.71
C ILE A 124 -18.49 -10.69 -3.90
N SER A 125 -19.12 -11.32 -4.90
CA SER A 125 -19.69 -10.62 -6.06
C SER A 125 -20.75 -9.58 -5.64
N ASP A 126 -21.63 -9.89 -4.69
CA ASP A 126 -22.67 -8.96 -4.22
C ASP A 126 -22.06 -7.75 -3.49
N ILE A 127 -21.02 -7.99 -2.70
CA ILE A 127 -20.26 -6.90 -2.07
C ILE A 127 -19.65 -6.00 -3.16
N LEU A 128 -18.92 -6.60 -4.12
CA LEU A 128 -18.16 -5.88 -5.14
C LEU A 128 -19.02 -5.32 -6.30
N GLN A 129 -20.30 -5.63 -6.36
CA GLN A 129 -21.27 -4.89 -7.19
C GLN A 129 -21.57 -3.50 -6.64
N ASN A 130 -21.48 -3.31 -5.33
CA ASN A 130 -21.85 -2.05 -4.66
C ASN A 130 -20.64 -1.17 -4.33
N ILE A 131 -19.44 -1.73 -4.28
CA ILE A 131 -18.18 -1.03 -4.05
C ILE A 131 -17.09 -1.60 -4.97
N LYS A 132 -16.31 -0.73 -5.58
CA LYS A 132 -15.11 -1.12 -6.32
C LYS A 132 -13.85 -0.95 -5.46
N ILE A 133 -12.86 -1.79 -5.71
CA ILE A 133 -11.53 -1.64 -5.12
C ILE A 133 -10.60 -1.10 -6.20
N CYS A 134 -10.02 0.07 -5.94
CA CYS A 134 -9.01 0.70 -6.80
C CYS A 134 -7.64 0.55 -6.15
N ILE A 135 -6.67 -0.06 -6.85
CA ILE A 135 -5.37 -0.43 -6.28
C ILE A 135 -4.23 0.08 -7.15
N VAL A 136 -3.30 0.84 -6.55
CA VAL A 136 -1.98 1.15 -7.12
C VAL A 136 -0.95 0.23 -6.47
N PRO A 137 -0.54 -0.87 -7.11
CA PRO A 137 0.27 -1.88 -6.44
C PRO A 137 1.73 -1.47 -6.26
N MET A 138 2.23 -0.54 -7.06
CA MET A 138 3.61 -0.04 -7.00
C MET A 138 3.61 1.45 -7.33
N SER A 139 3.52 2.29 -6.28
CA SER A 139 3.46 3.75 -6.42
C SER A 139 4.78 4.36 -6.87
N ASN A 140 5.90 3.69 -6.58
CA ASN A 140 7.26 4.14 -6.86
C ASN A 140 8.06 3.07 -7.63
N PRO A 141 7.73 2.81 -8.90
CA PRO A 141 8.36 1.72 -9.65
C PRO A 141 9.87 1.93 -9.88
N ASP A 142 10.32 3.17 -10.03
CA ASP A 142 11.75 3.47 -10.16
C ASP A 142 12.49 3.17 -8.86
N GLY A 143 11.96 3.64 -7.73
CA GLY A 143 12.55 3.42 -6.41
C GLY A 143 12.61 1.95 -6.03
N VAL A 144 11.59 1.16 -6.38
CA VAL A 144 11.58 -0.29 -6.17
C VAL A 144 12.71 -0.96 -6.94
N ASP A 145 12.84 -0.67 -8.22
CA ASP A 145 13.90 -1.27 -9.03
C ASP A 145 15.30 -0.83 -8.56
N ILE A 146 15.47 0.44 -8.13
CA ILE A 146 16.72 0.92 -7.52
C ILE A 146 17.03 0.13 -6.24
N SER A 147 16.06 -0.04 -5.35
CA SER A 147 16.24 -0.78 -4.10
C SER A 147 16.64 -2.23 -4.35
N ILE A 148 16.12 -2.87 -5.38
CA ILE A 148 16.39 -4.28 -5.69
C ILE A 148 17.72 -4.49 -6.44
N ASN A 149 18.04 -3.61 -7.39
CA ASN A 149 19.08 -3.86 -8.39
C ASN A 149 20.16 -2.76 -8.46
N GLY A 150 20.05 -1.69 -7.66
CA GLY A 150 20.98 -0.57 -7.71
C GLY A 150 20.63 0.51 -8.73
N ALA A 151 21.50 1.51 -8.86
CA ALA A 151 21.30 2.64 -9.77
C ALA A 151 21.33 2.24 -11.26
N GLU A 152 21.98 1.13 -11.59
CA GLU A 152 22.22 0.63 -12.93
C GLU A 152 20.94 0.34 -13.73
N VAL A 153 19.82 0.17 -13.05
CA VAL A 153 18.51 -0.04 -13.69
C VAL A 153 17.89 1.24 -14.27
N ILE A 154 18.45 2.39 -13.94
CA ILE A 154 17.97 3.69 -14.39
C ILE A 154 18.57 4.02 -15.76
N ARG A 155 17.70 4.28 -16.73
CA ARG A 155 18.06 4.49 -18.13
C ARG A 155 18.46 5.93 -18.42
N GLU A 156 17.85 6.89 -17.72
CA GLU A 156 18.15 8.31 -17.88
C GLU A 156 19.45 8.66 -17.14
N LYS A 157 20.46 9.16 -17.88
CA LYS A 157 21.84 9.35 -17.38
C LYS A 157 21.94 10.35 -16.22
N THR A 158 21.14 11.41 -16.24
CA THR A 158 21.18 12.42 -15.16
C THR A 158 20.60 11.85 -13.87
N LEU A 159 19.53 11.09 -13.96
CA LEU A 159 18.95 10.39 -12.81
C LEU A 159 19.94 9.37 -12.25
N PHE A 160 20.52 8.53 -13.10
CA PHE A 160 21.57 7.57 -12.72
C PHE A 160 22.71 8.24 -11.95
N ASN A 161 23.27 9.34 -12.48
CA ASN A 161 24.38 10.05 -11.84
C ASN A 161 23.98 10.62 -10.48
N ASN A 162 22.78 11.17 -10.34
CA ASN A 162 22.29 11.71 -9.07
C ASN A 162 22.11 10.60 -8.01
N ILE A 163 21.52 9.46 -8.40
CA ILE A 163 21.31 8.31 -7.52
C ILE A 163 22.66 7.74 -7.06
N SER A 164 23.58 7.49 -7.99
CA SER A 164 24.91 6.97 -7.71
C SER A 164 25.67 7.88 -6.74
N LYS A 165 25.58 9.20 -6.95
CA LYS A 165 26.18 10.19 -6.06
C LYS A 165 25.59 10.12 -4.65
N VAL A 166 24.27 10.02 -4.52
CA VAL A 166 23.60 9.91 -3.21
C VAL A 166 24.01 8.62 -2.50
N ILE A 167 24.11 7.49 -3.21
CA ILE A 167 24.54 6.20 -2.65
C ILE A 167 25.98 6.32 -2.13
N GLU A 168 26.87 6.89 -2.93
CA GLU A 168 28.30 7.04 -2.61
C GLU A 168 28.52 8.00 -1.43
N GLU A 169 27.95 9.19 -1.48
CA GLU A 169 28.10 10.23 -0.44
C GLU A 169 27.56 9.78 0.92
N ASN A 170 26.45 9.03 0.93
CA ASN A 170 25.86 8.52 2.17
C ASN A 170 26.43 7.15 2.58
N LYS A 171 27.30 6.54 1.77
CA LYS A 171 27.90 5.21 2.02
C LYS A 171 26.85 4.15 2.34
N ILE A 172 25.77 4.13 1.60
CA ILE A 172 24.66 3.20 1.80
C ILE A 172 24.69 2.06 0.78
N HIS A 173 24.05 0.95 1.12
CA HIS A 173 23.65 -0.08 0.15
C HIS A 173 22.32 0.29 -0.48
N HIS A 174 22.15 0.05 -1.79
CA HIS A 174 20.92 0.44 -2.50
C HIS A 174 19.65 -0.20 -1.93
N GLU A 175 19.73 -1.34 -1.25
CA GLU A 175 18.59 -2.04 -0.66
C GLU A 175 17.78 -1.17 0.31
N ILE A 176 18.40 -0.18 0.97
CA ILE A 176 17.69 0.71 1.89
C ILE A 176 17.07 1.94 1.20
N TRP A 177 17.09 2.00 -0.14
CA TRP A 177 16.58 3.14 -0.91
C TRP A 177 15.07 3.30 -0.75
N LYS A 178 14.61 4.44 -0.25
CA LYS A 178 13.19 4.82 -0.11
C LYS A 178 12.69 5.69 -1.25
N SER A 179 13.52 6.63 -1.69
CA SER A 179 13.15 7.71 -2.60
C SER A 179 12.77 7.24 -4.00
N ASN A 180 12.21 8.13 -4.80
CA ASN A 180 12.04 7.91 -6.24
C ASN A 180 13.36 8.13 -7.01
N ALA A 181 13.31 8.08 -8.35
CA ALA A 181 14.51 8.30 -9.18
C ALA A 181 15.07 9.73 -9.10
N ARG A 182 14.31 10.70 -8.61
CA ARG A 182 14.78 12.09 -8.37
C ARG A 182 15.34 12.30 -6.96
N CYS A 183 15.51 11.22 -6.20
CA CYS A 183 15.97 11.24 -4.82
C CYS A 183 15.01 11.98 -3.87
N VAL A 184 13.69 11.87 -4.13
CA VAL A 184 12.63 12.46 -3.32
C VAL A 184 11.85 11.34 -2.61
N ASP A 185 11.63 11.50 -1.30
CA ASP A 185 10.76 10.62 -0.53
C ASP A 185 9.30 10.99 -0.83
N LEU A 186 8.62 10.13 -1.61
CA LEU A 186 7.26 10.40 -2.07
C LEU A 186 6.27 10.58 -0.92
N ASN A 187 6.48 9.87 0.21
CA ASN A 187 5.62 10.00 1.39
C ASN A 187 5.93 11.25 2.23
N ARG A 188 6.77 12.16 1.72
CA ARG A 188 7.00 13.52 2.21
C ARG A 188 6.57 14.57 1.20
N ASN A 189 6.14 14.16 0.01
CA ASN A 189 5.87 15.07 -1.11
C ASN A 189 4.41 15.53 -1.22
N PHE A 190 3.53 15.15 -0.29
CA PHE A 190 2.14 15.64 -0.26
C PHE A 190 2.00 16.97 0.47
N GLY A 191 1.05 17.80 0.00
CA GLY A 191 0.86 19.18 0.50
C GLY A 191 0.19 19.28 1.87
N CYS A 192 0.68 18.51 2.85
CA CYS A 192 0.18 18.53 4.21
C CYS A 192 1.16 19.23 5.13
N LYS A 193 0.78 20.42 5.64
CA LYS A 193 1.64 21.25 6.49
C LYS A 193 3.07 21.42 5.95
N TRP A 194 3.16 21.62 4.66
CA TRP A 194 4.44 21.68 3.95
C TRP A 194 5.41 22.69 4.54
N GLU A 195 4.91 23.87 4.90
CA GLU A 195 5.72 24.97 5.42
C GLU A 195 6.33 24.68 6.80
N ASP A 196 5.65 23.84 7.58
CA ASP A 196 6.06 23.47 8.95
C ASP A 196 7.05 22.29 8.97
N SER A 197 7.40 21.73 7.80
CA SER A 197 8.24 20.54 7.69
C SER A 197 9.72 20.85 7.96
N TYR A 198 10.30 20.18 8.95
CA TYR A 198 11.74 20.23 9.27
C TYR A 198 12.57 19.25 8.45
N ASN A 199 11.98 18.65 7.41
CA ASN A 199 12.61 17.61 6.65
C ASN A 199 13.78 18.11 5.82
N PHE A 200 14.66 17.18 5.46
CA PHE A 200 15.85 17.44 4.67
C PHE A 200 15.52 18.21 3.38
N ASN A 201 16.21 19.29 3.15
CA ASN A 201 16.09 20.13 1.94
C ASN A 201 17.10 19.72 0.86
N VAL A 202 17.71 18.53 0.98
CA VAL A 202 18.74 18.03 0.08
C VAL A 202 18.31 16.67 -0.44
N LYS A 203 18.48 16.45 -1.75
CA LYS A 203 18.24 15.15 -2.40
C LYS A 203 18.91 14.03 -1.64
N SER A 204 18.13 12.99 -1.31
CA SER A 204 18.59 11.90 -0.45
C SER A 204 17.92 10.59 -0.83
N PHE A 205 18.43 9.49 -0.29
CA PHE A 205 17.81 8.18 -0.41
C PHE A 205 16.53 8.05 0.42
N MET A 206 16.26 9.00 1.32
CA MET A 206 15.03 9.08 2.14
C MET A 206 14.82 10.49 2.69
N GLU A 207 13.62 10.78 3.18
CA GLU A 207 13.17 11.99 3.91
C GLU A 207 13.17 13.28 3.11
N TYR A 208 13.83 13.42 1.96
CA TYR A 208 13.77 14.63 1.16
C TYR A 208 12.39 14.81 0.56
N ARG A 209 11.73 15.91 0.91
CA ARG A 209 10.32 16.18 0.54
C ARG A 209 10.11 16.69 -0.89
N GLY A 210 11.17 16.99 -1.63
CA GLY A 210 11.09 17.63 -2.96
C GLY A 210 11.12 19.15 -2.89
N GLU A 211 10.97 19.80 -4.04
CA GLU A 211 11.10 21.26 -4.19
C GLU A 211 9.84 22.01 -3.76
N TYR A 212 8.67 21.41 -3.99
CA TYR A 212 7.34 21.92 -3.62
C TYR A 212 6.36 20.74 -3.46
N PRO A 213 5.17 20.96 -2.84
CA PRO A 213 4.16 19.93 -2.70
C PRO A 213 3.80 19.33 -4.06
N GLU A 214 3.79 17.98 -4.11
CA GLU A 214 3.47 17.24 -5.34
C GLU A 214 4.38 17.59 -6.52
N SER A 215 5.65 17.94 -6.24
CA SER A 215 6.67 18.14 -7.27
C SER A 215 6.92 16.87 -8.07
N GLU A 216 6.74 15.71 -7.45
CA GLU A 216 6.97 14.42 -8.07
C GLU A 216 5.75 13.95 -8.83
N ILE A 217 5.99 13.36 -10.01
CA ILE A 217 4.89 12.93 -10.87
C ILE A 217 4.10 11.79 -10.23
N GLU A 218 4.77 10.89 -9.51
CA GLU A 218 4.18 9.76 -8.83
C GLU A 218 3.20 10.21 -7.74
N SER A 219 3.62 11.10 -6.85
CA SER A 219 2.75 11.65 -5.80
C SER A 219 1.62 12.48 -6.38
N ARG A 220 1.88 13.29 -7.42
CA ARG A 220 0.86 14.11 -8.10
C ARG A 220 -0.22 13.27 -8.78
N LEU A 221 0.15 12.17 -9.44
CA LEU A 221 -0.81 11.26 -10.07
C LEU A 221 -1.76 10.64 -9.04
N ILE A 222 -1.22 10.14 -7.93
CA ILE A 222 -2.01 9.56 -6.85
C ILE A 222 -2.89 10.62 -6.17
N ALA A 223 -2.32 11.81 -5.93
CA ALA A 223 -3.06 12.91 -5.30
C ALA A 223 -4.23 13.39 -6.18
N ASN A 224 -4.01 13.58 -7.49
CA ASN A 224 -5.06 13.97 -8.42
C ASN A 224 -6.15 12.93 -8.50
N TRP A 225 -5.78 11.65 -8.67
CA TRP A 225 -6.76 10.57 -8.70
C TRP A 225 -7.61 10.54 -7.41
N THR A 226 -6.98 10.70 -6.24
CA THR A 226 -7.69 10.71 -4.95
C THR A 226 -8.64 11.91 -4.82
N ARG A 227 -8.25 13.10 -5.29
CA ARG A 227 -9.11 14.30 -5.29
C ARG A 227 -10.33 14.13 -6.18
N GLU A 228 -10.15 13.58 -7.37
CA GLU A 228 -11.18 13.41 -8.39
C GLU A 228 -12.18 12.32 -8.00
N ASN A 229 -11.69 11.19 -7.48
CA ASN A 229 -12.53 10.02 -7.22
C ASN A 229 -13.11 9.97 -5.80
N ARG A 230 -12.55 10.71 -4.84
CA ARG A 230 -13.07 10.81 -3.46
C ARG A 230 -13.44 9.46 -2.84
N PRO A 231 -12.49 8.53 -2.66
CA PRO A 231 -12.78 7.21 -2.10
C PRO A 231 -13.44 7.28 -0.72
N ASP A 232 -14.21 6.24 -0.36
CA ASP A 232 -14.81 6.13 0.98
C ASP A 232 -13.77 5.82 2.06
N ILE A 233 -12.70 5.09 1.69
CA ILE A 233 -11.58 4.73 2.57
C ILE A 233 -10.29 4.68 1.72
N CYS A 234 -9.17 5.15 2.28
CA CYS A 234 -7.84 5.02 1.69
C CYS A 234 -6.92 4.19 2.60
N ILE A 235 -6.21 3.22 2.02
CA ILE A 235 -5.18 2.40 2.68
C ILE A 235 -3.84 2.63 1.99
N SER A 236 -2.81 2.87 2.79
CA SER A 236 -1.42 2.96 2.34
C SER A 236 -0.60 1.87 3.02
N TYR A 237 -0.15 0.87 2.26
CA TYR A 237 0.71 -0.19 2.78
C TYR A 237 2.17 0.24 2.74
N HIS A 238 2.82 0.10 3.90
CA HIS A 238 4.22 0.37 4.16
C HIS A 238 4.88 -0.80 4.90
N ALA A 239 6.17 -0.71 5.16
CA ALA A 239 6.96 -1.62 6.00
C ALA A 239 8.12 -0.85 6.68
N THR A 240 8.39 -1.12 7.95
CA THR A 240 8.07 -2.26 8.79
C THR A 240 7.47 -1.81 10.12
N GLY A 241 6.90 -2.75 10.92
CA GLY A 241 6.53 -2.36 12.29
C GLY A 241 5.39 -3.14 12.93
N SER A 242 4.53 -3.85 12.17
CA SER A 242 3.24 -4.37 12.66
C SER A 242 2.44 -3.26 13.35
N GLU A 243 2.36 -2.10 12.70
CA GLU A 243 1.78 -0.88 13.24
C GLU A 243 0.64 -0.36 12.34
N LEU A 244 -0.37 0.24 12.98
CA LEU A 244 -1.51 0.87 12.32
C LEU A 244 -1.58 2.35 12.70
N TYR A 245 -1.29 3.21 11.74
CA TYR A 245 -1.47 4.66 11.88
C TYR A 245 -2.86 5.05 11.38
N TRP A 246 -3.62 5.74 12.22
CA TRP A 246 -5.03 6.05 12.00
C TRP A 246 -5.46 7.43 12.49
N ASP A 247 -4.74 7.98 13.48
CA ASP A 247 -5.05 9.28 14.09
C ASP A 247 -4.16 10.36 13.48
N TYR A 248 -4.77 11.21 12.67
CA TYR A 248 -4.14 12.32 11.98
C TYR A 248 -4.65 13.67 12.49
N GLY A 249 -5.27 13.71 13.67
CA GLY A 249 -5.87 14.91 14.26
C GLY A 249 -7.26 15.24 13.71
N GLN A 250 -7.92 14.30 13.02
CA GLN A 250 -9.30 14.43 12.56
C GLN A 250 -10.28 14.59 13.74
N LYS A 251 -11.45 15.21 13.47
CA LYS A 251 -12.47 15.50 14.49
C LYS A 251 -13.88 15.13 14.01
N GLY A 252 -14.82 15.12 14.96
CA GLY A 252 -16.25 14.93 14.67
C GLY A 252 -16.56 13.63 13.94
N LEU A 253 -17.38 13.70 12.89
CA LEU A 253 -17.83 12.52 12.16
C LEU A 253 -16.68 11.74 11.51
N LEU A 254 -15.64 12.42 11.04
CA LEU A 254 -14.47 11.74 10.45
C LEU A 254 -13.73 10.93 11.50
N LEU A 255 -13.52 11.48 12.70
CA LEU A 255 -12.90 10.75 13.80
C LEU A 255 -13.71 9.49 14.15
N ASN A 256 -15.03 9.63 14.31
CA ASN A 256 -15.90 8.49 14.64
C ASN A 256 -15.83 7.39 13.57
N LYS A 257 -15.86 7.76 12.29
CA LYS A 257 -15.70 6.81 11.18
C LYS A 257 -14.34 6.11 11.24
N SER A 258 -13.26 6.89 11.43
CA SER A 258 -11.90 6.36 11.50
C SER A 258 -11.72 5.41 12.68
N MET A 259 -12.32 5.70 13.84
CA MET A 259 -12.28 4.80 15.02
C MET A 259 -12.92 3.44 14.73
N VAL A 260 -14.09 3.42 14.09
CA VAL A 260 -14.76 2.16 13.74
C VAL A 260 -13.92 1.33 12.77
N ILE A 261 -13.39 1.97 11.71
CA ILE A 261 -12.56 1.27 10.71
C ILE A 261 -11.26 0.79 11.36
N ARG A 262 -10.62 1.60 12.20
CA ARG A 262 -9.44 1.23 12.99
C ARG A 262 -9.67 -0.06 13.78
N ASP A 263 -10.83 -0.18 14.44
CA ASP A 263 -11.14 -1.35 15.26
C ASP A 263 -11.26 -2.61 14.40
N TYR A 264 -11.90 -2.55 13.21
CA TYR A 264 -11.89 -3.65 12.25
C TYR A 264 -10.47 -4.04 11.82
N LEU A 265 -9.64 -3.05 11.48
CA LEU A 265 -8.25 -3.30 11.06
C LEU A 265 -7.43 -3.91 12.19
N LYS A 266 -7.58 -3.39 13.42
CA LYS A 266 -6.90 -3.92 14.60
C LYS A 266 -7.32 -5.35 14.92
N ASP A 267 -8.61 -5.66 14.81
CA ASP A 267 -9.14 -7.00 15.11
C ASP A 267 -8.67 -8.04 14.09
N LEU A 268 -8.43 -7.65 12.84
CA LEU A 268 -7.87 -8.53 11.82
C LEU A 268 -6.36 -8.73 11.96
N THR A 269 -5.62 -7.66 12.25
CA THR A 269 -4.14 -7.70 12.21
C THR A 269 -3.49 -7.86 13.57
N PHE A 270 -4.16 -7.46 14.65
CA PHE A 270 -3.58 -7.27 16.00
C PHE A 270 -2.42 -6.26 16.03
N TYR A 271 -2.29 -5.42 14.99
CA TYR A 271 -1.23 -4.43 14.91
C TYR A 271 -1.37 -3.39 16.02
N LYS A 272 -0.22 -2.87 16.41
CA LYS A 272 -0.14 -1.80 17.40
C LYS A 272 -0.74 -0.51 16.82
N LEU A 273 -1.70 0.07 17.55
CA LEU A 273 -2.25 1.37 17.18
C LEU A 273 -1.23 2.48 17.48
N MET A 274 -0.97 3.29 16.47
CA MET A 274 -0.04 4.39 16.54
C MET A 274 -0.77 5.73 16.53
N ASP A 275 -0.35 6.61 17.42
CA ASP A 275 -0.77 8.00 17.45
C ASP A 275 0.23 8.85 16.65
N ARG A 276 -0.27 9.56 15.65
CA ARG A 276 0.55 10.48 14.83
C ARG A 276 0.58 11.91 15.34
N SER A 277 0.05 12.17 16.52
CA SER A 277 0.03 13.54 17.07
C SER A 277 1.44 14.17 17.19
N SER A 278 2.47 13.35 17.43
CA SER A 278 3.86 13.80 17.46
C SER A 278 4.37 14.17 16.06
N ALA A 279 4.10 13.33 15.05
CA ALA A 279 4.48 13.62 13.67
C ALA A 279 3.79 14.86 13.12
N TYR A 280 2.54 15.11 13.52
CA TYR A 280 1.81 16.33 13.19
C TYR A 280 2.51 17.61 13.67
N LYS A 281 3.18 17.56 14.82
CA LYS A 281 3.95 18.69 15.36
C LYS A 281 5.28 18.91 14.62
N THR A 282 5.89 17.86 14.11
CA THR A 282 7.21 17.91 13.44
C THR A 282 7.12 18.08 11.93
N GLY A 283 5.91 18.04 11.34
CA GLY A 283 5.71 18.12 9.89
C GLY A 283 6.14 16.87 9.12
N VAL A 284 6.37 15.74 9.80
CA VAL A 284 6.69 14.44 9.16
C VAL A 284 5.39 13.78 8.72
N LEU A 285 4.77 14.35 7.68
CA LEU A 285 3.44 13.96 7.23
C LEU A 285 3.50 13.40 5.80
N GLY A 286 2.61 12.43 5.51
CA GLY A 286 2.57 11.75 4.24
C GLY A 286 1.19 11.73 3.59
N TYR A 287 0.98 10.74 2.71
CA TYR A 287 -0.27 10.59 1.95
C TYR A 287 -1.50 10.45 2.85
N SER A 288 -1.49 9.54 3.82
CA SER A 288 -2.66 9.30 4.69
C SER A 288 -3.01 10.50 5.55
N ASP A 289 -2.00 11.24 6.03
CA ASP A 289 -2.19 12.50 6.74
C ASP A 289 -2.90 13.52 5.85
N TRP A 290 -2.39 13.69 4.62
CA TRP A 290 -2.94 14.62 3.64
C TRP A 290 -4.39 14.25 3.27
N VAL A 291 -4.69 12.98 3.01
CA VAL A 291 -6.05 12.51 2.70
C VAL A 291 -7.00 12.80 3.86
N SER A 292 -6.61 12.45 5.08
CA SER A 292 -7.46 12.62 6.24
C SER A 292 -7.69 14.09 6.57
N MET A 293 -6.62 14.91 6.60
CA MET A 293 -6.68 16.29 7.04
C MET A 293 -7.29 17.24 6.01
N TYR A 294 -7.01 17.05 4.73
CA TYR A 294 -7.39 18.01 3.68
C TYR A 294 -8.55 17.53 2.83
N LEU A 295 -8.73 16.21 2.67
CA LEU A 295 -9.84 15.68 1.92
C LEU A 295 -10.99 15.21 2.82
N GLY A 296 -10.75 15.04 4.14
CA GLY A 296 -11.78 14.58 5.07
C GLY A 296 -12.23 13.12 4.80
N ILE A 297 -11.33 12.30 4.30
CA ILE A 297 -11.55 10.89 3.99
C ILE A 297 -10.85 10.04 5.03
N PRO A 298 -11.49 8.99 5.59
CA PRO A 298 -10.80 8.02 6.44
C PRO A 298 -9.60 7.41 5.71
N ALA A 299 -8.40 7.57 6.27
CA ALA A 299 -7.17 7.07 5.70
C ALA A 299 -6.36 6.34 6.78
N PHE A 300 -5.62 5.31 6.36
CA PHE A 300 -4.83 4.47 7.26
C PHE A 300 -3.51 4.12 6.62
N THR A 301 -2.44 4.15 7.43
CA THR A 301 -1.15 3.58 7.03
C THR A 301 -0.96 2.28 7.81
N ILE A 302 -0.70 1.21 7.07
CA ILE A 302 -0.47 -0.13 7.62
C ILE A 302 1.00 -0.47 7.37
N GLU A 303 1.78 -0.53 8.44
CA GLU A 303 3.19 -0.95 8.41
C GLU A 303 3.26 -2.47 8.63
N ILE A 304 3.43 -3.23 7.55
CA ILE A 304 3.49 -4.70 7.59
C ILE A 304 4.86 -5.19 8.07
N GLY A 305 4.91 -6.45 8.53
CA GLY A 305 6.13 -7.13 8.92
C GLY A 305 6.61 -6.79 10.32
N SER A 306 7.56 -7.58 10.80
CA SER A 306 8.04 -7.53 12.18
C SER A 306 8.65 -6.17 12.56
N PRO A 307 8.41 -5.67 13.79
CA PRO A 307 9.08 -4.47 14.30
C PRO A 307 10.58 -4.68 14.61
N PHE A 308 11.07 -5.92 14.50
CA PHE A 308 12.46 -6.27 14.81
C PHE A 308 13.37 -6.36 13.58
N VAL A 309 12.81 -6.10 12.39
CA VAL A 309 13.54 -6.10 11.13
C VAL A 309 13.40 -4.76 10.43
N THR A 310 14.28 -4.52 9.48
CA THR A 310 14.22 -3.33 8.61
C THR A 310 13.86 -3.75 7.19
N ALA A 311 13.15 -2.91 6.45
CA ALA A 311 12.93 -3.14 5.03
C ALA A 311 14.27 -3.04 4.23
N PRO A 312 14.43 -3.85 3.17
CA PRO A 312 13.43 -4.74 2.60
C PRO A 312 13.17 -5.98 3.45
N LEU A 313 11.90 -6.40 3.50
CA LEU A 313 11.49 -7.61 4.23
C LEU A 313 11.92 -8.89 3.50
N SER A 314 12.26 -9.93 4.27
CA SER A 314 12.47 -11.27 3.73
C SER A 314 11.15 -11.96 3.40
N MET A 315 11.14 -12.82 2.37
CA MET A 315 9.97 -13.65 2.04
C MET A 315 9.61 -14.65 3.15
N GLU A 316 10.50 -14.91 4.08
CA GLU A 316 10.20 -15.73 5.26
C GLU A 316 9.08 -15.11 6.14
N GLU A 317 8.91 -13.78 6.09
CA GLU A 317 7.86 -13.08 6.83
C GLU A 317 6.52 -13.05 6.06
N PHE A 318 6.52 -13.39 4.77
CA PHE A 318 5.33 -13.19 3.93
C PHE A 318 4.11 -13.98 4.42
N ASN A 319 4.29 -15.21 4.89
CA ASN A 319 3.16 -16.01 5.36
C ASN A 319 2.46 -15.36 6.57
N ASP A 320 3.22 -14.81 7.50
CA ASP A 320 2.65 -14.13 8.67
C ASP A 320 1.95 -12.83 8.23
N ILE A 321 2.60 -12.04 7.37
CA ILE A 321 2.02 -10.83 6.77
C ILE A 321 0.72 -11.14 6.03
N TRP A 322 0.69 -12.25 5.27
CA TRP A 322 -0.50 -12.68 4.53
C TRP A 322 -1.65 -13.02 5.48
N GLU A 323 -1.41 -13.85 6.48
CA GLU A 323 -2.44 -14.22 7.46
C GLU A 323 -3.01 -13.00 8.20
N GLU A 324 -2.18 -12.00 8.49
CA GLU A 324 -2.58 -10.76 9.15
C GLU A 324 -3.44 -9.86 8.28
N ASN A 325 -3.27 -9.89 6.94
CA ASN A 325 -3.80 -8.84 6.06
C ASN A 325 -4.80 -9.34 5.00
N LYS A 326 -4.87 -10.65 4.73
CA LYS A 326 -5.60 -11.22 3.56
C LYS A 326 -7.07 -10.82 3.46
N PHE A 327 -7.75 -10.56 4.59
CA PHE A 327 -9.16 -10.21 4.60
C PHE A 327 -9.44 -8.70 4.72
N ILE A 328 -8.41 -7.85 4.84
CA ILE A 328 -8.61 -6.40 5.00
C ILE A 328 -9.43 -5.81 3.85
N PRO A 329 -9.14 -6.06 2.57
CA PRO A 329 -9.90 -5.42 1.50
C PRO A 329 -11.38 -5.79 1.51
N ILE A 330 -11.71 -7.07 1.69
CA ILE A 330 -13.11 -7.52 1.66
C ILE A 330 -13.88 -7.07 2.92
N GLU A 331 -13.25 -7.05 4.09
CA GLU A 331 -13.88 -6.54 5.31
C GLU A 331 -14.22 -5.06 5.21
N LEU A 332 -13.30 -4.25 4.67
CA LEU A 332 -13.54 -2.83 4.47
C LEU A 332 -14.65 -2.59 3.43
N CYS A 333 -14.68 -3.37 2.34
CA CYS A 333 -15.77 -3.31 1.38
C CYS A 333 -17.12 -3.67 2.02
N ARG A 334 -17.18 -4.77 2.76
CA ARG A 334 -18.36 -5.20 3.50
C ARG A 334 -18.85 -4.12 4.47
N TYR A 335 -17.94 -3.49 5.22
CA TYR A 335 -18.25 -2.40 6.13
C TYR A 335 -18.93 -1.22 5.41
N VAL A 336 -18.38 -0.80 4.27
CA VAL A 336 -18.94 0.34 3.51
C VAL A 336 -20.32 0.02 2.96
N VAL A 337 -20.53 -1.19 2.44
CA VAL A 337 -21.80 -1.63 1.85
C VAL A 337 -22.89 -1.77 2.92
N ASN A 338 -22.57 -2.37 4.08
CA ASN A 338 -23.53 -2.62 5.15
C ASN A 338 -23.96 -1.36 5.93
N LYS A 339 -23.22 -0.26 5.82
CA LYS A 339 -23.55 1.00 6.51
C LYS A 339 -24.82 1.70 6.00
N LYS A 340 -25.44 1.15 4.94
CA LYS A 340 -26.67 1.70 4.34
C LYS A 340 -27.97 1.10 4.87
N ASN A 341 -27.86 0.07 5.72
CA ASN A 341 -28.99 -0.52 6.43
C ASN A 341 -28.93 -0.06 7.90
#